data_b08376dd4ac2026ff2a19b44ad2dabf6
#
_entry.id   b08376dd4ac2026ff2a19b44ad2dabf6
#
_cell.length_a   1.000
_cell.length_b   1.000
_cell.length_c   1.000
_cell.angle_alpha   90.00
_cell.angle_beta   90.00
_cell.angle_gamma   90.00
#
_symmetry.space_group_name_H-M   'P 1'
#
loop_
_entity.id
_entity.type
_entity.pdbx_description
1 polymer ?
#
loop_
_entity_poly.entity_id
_entity_poly.type
_entity_poly.pdbx_seq_one_letter_code
_entity_poly.pdbx_strand_id
1 'polypeptide(L)'
;MKKRGNYGDNFRKNVWSTLLFGALAFLALFALWAAAYVFTGNSLLVPSLKETFKAMGGILRDKAFYTAYFSTLARVFKAFLISVLPAAVLAVAAYACVPARKLAAVFVSALRSLPTMAILLMILVWSTPKKAPVIVAFLSLFPMLYTGFLSALFSIDEKYKHVCKVFCVPWHKRVFGMYLPQIAPQALRESAGALAFSVKLVVSAEVVANTFKSMGGTIQEAKIYLDMPRMFALTLLVVLTGLILETLGNIVALAAERRVK
;
A
#
# COMPACT_ATOMS: atom_id res chain seq x y z
N MET A 1 37.36 10.22 27.78
CA MET A 1 36.28 11.19 27.55
C MET A 1 36.42 11.80 26.15
N LYS A 2 35.84 11.21 25.09
CA LYS A 2 35.66 11.87 23.76
C LYS A 2 34.94 10.90 22.83
N LYS A 3 33.60 11.00 22.68
CA LYS A 3 32.84 10.50 21.52
C LYS A 3 31.30 10.68 21.69
N ARG A 4 30.84 11.77 22.32
CA ARG A 4 29.40 12.08 22.40
C ARG A 4 28.90 13.13 21.39
N GLY A 5 29.82 13.75 20.61
CA GLY A 5 29.46 14.85 19.69
C GLY A 5 28.99 14.48 18.29
N ASN A 6 29.17 13.24 17.82
CA ASN A 6 29.03 12.93 16.39
C ASN A 6 27.70 12.25 15.97
N TYR A 7 26.87 11.82 16.93
CA TYR A 7 25.62 11.12 16.58
C TYR A 7 24.52 12.07 16.13
N GLY A 8 24.39 13.25 16.73
CA GLY A 8 23.37 14.24 16.39
C GLY A 8 23.58 14.90 15.02
N ASP A 9 24.85 15.19 14.68
CA ASP A 9 25.18 15.83 13.39
C ASP A 9 25.05 14.87 12.21
N ASN A 10 25.40 13.60 12.37
CA ASN A 10 25.20 12.58 11.35
C ASN A 10 23.72 12.25 11.13
N PHE A 11 22.91 12.25 12.18
CA PHE A 11 21.47 12.05 12.06
C PHE A 11 20.79 13.21 11.32
N ARG A 12 21.12 14.47 11.67
CA ARG A 12 20.63 15.66 10.94
C ARG A 12 21.08 15.65 9.49
N LYS A 13 22.33 15.38 9.19
CA LYS A 13 22.85 15.29 7.81
C LYS A 13 22.13 14.22 7.00
N ASN A 14 21.87 13.04 7.57
CA ASN A 14 21.12 11.98 6.87
C ASN A 14 19.66 12.38 6.62
N VAL A 15 18.98 13.04 7.54
CA VAL A 15 17.60 13.52 7.34
C VAL A 15 17.55 14.59 6.25
N TRP A 16 18.47 15.57 6.30
CA TRP A 16 18.55 16.62 5.26
C TRP A 16 18.90 16.07 3.88
N SER A 17 19.82 15.10 3.79
CA SER A 17 20.12 14.44 2.52
C SER A 17 18.94 13.68 1.96
N THR A 18 18.20 12.93 2.79
CA THR A 18 16.99 12.19 2.36
C THR A 18 15.90 13.14 1.86
N LEU A 19 15.67 14.27 2.55
CA LEU A 19 14.72 15.30 2.12
C LEU A 19 15.16 15.97 0.82
N LEU A 20 16.45 16.27 0.68
CA LEU A 20 17.02 16.87 -0.53
C LEU A 20 16.88 15.95 -1.73
N PHE A 21 17.25 14.67 -1.59
CA PHE A 21 17.10 13.68 -2.66
C PHE A 21 15.63 13.42 -2.99
N GLY A 22 14.74 13.42 -2.00
CA GLY A 22 13.30 13.35 -2.21
C GLY A 22 12.78 14.52 -3.02
N ALA A 23 13.16 15.76 -2.66
CA ALA A 23 12.79 16.97 -3.39
C ALA A 23 13.35 16.97 -4.83
N LEU A 24 14.60 16.54 -5.02
CA LEU A 24 15.22 16.40 -6.35
C LEU A 24 14.48 15.38 -7.20
N ALA A 25 14.07 14.25 -6.64
CA ALA A 25 13.29 13.24 -7.35
C ALA A 25 11.92 13.78 -7.79
N PHE A 26 11.22 14.52 -6.91
CA PHE A 26 9.98 15.20 -7.28
C PHE A 26 10.18 16.24 -8.39
N LEU A 27 11.22 17.07 -8.28
CA LEU A 27 11.57 18.05 -9.33
C LEU A 27 11.88 17.37 -10.66
N ALA A 28 12.61 16.26 -10.64
CA ALA A 28 12.92 15.48 -11.84
C ALA A 28 11.65 14.91 -12.50
N LEU A 29 10.68 14.40 -11.71
CA LEU A 29 9.40 13.92 -12.23
C LEU A 29 8.59 15.05 -12.88
N PHE A 30 8.53 16.23 -12.24
CA PHE A 30 7.85 17.39 -12.83
C PHE A 30 8.55 17.93 -14.07
N ALA A 31 9.90 17.90 -14.09
CA ALA A 31 10.68 18.28 -15.26
C ALA A 31 10.46 17.31 -16.44
N LEU A 32 10.41 16.00 -16.17
CA LEU A 32 10.06 14.99 -17.18
C LEU A 32 8.66 15.19 -17.74
N TRP A 33 7.68 15.51 -16.88
CA TRP A 33 6.32 15.80 -17.32
C TRP A 33 6.29 17.08 -18.20
N ALA A 34 6.94 18.17 -17.75
CA ALA A 34 7.03 19.39 -18.54
C ALA A 34 7.72 19.17 -19.89
N ALA A 35 8.80 18.39 -19.91
CA ALA A 35 9.48 17.98 -21.14
C ALA A 35 8.53 17.18 -22.06
N ALA A 36 7.82 16.20 -21.54
CA ALA A 36 6.83 15.42 -22.30
C ALA A 36 5.75 16.31 -22.91
N TYR A 37 5.24 17.30 -22.16
CA TYR A 37 4.31 18.29 -22.67
C TYR A 37 4.88 19.10 -23.85
N VAL A 38 6.12 19.61 -23.70
CA VAL A 38 6.80 20.41 -24.76
C VAL A 38 7.08 19.56 -26.00
N PHE A 39 7.56 18.33 -25.83
CA PHE A 39 7.84 17.42 -26.96
C PHE A 39 6.58 16.98 -27.70
N THR A 40 5.48 16.79 -26.98
CA THR A 40 4.22 16.34 -27.59
C THR A 40 3.49 17.47 -28.29
N GLY A 41 3.63 18.72 -27.83
CA GLY A 41 3.00 19.91 -28.41
C GLY A 41 1.46 19.86 -28.44
N ASN A 42 0.84 18.85 -27.83
CA ASN A 42 -0.60 18.60 -27.89
C ASN A 42 -1.14 18.30 -26.47
N SER A 43 -1.95 19.23 -25.95
CA SER A 43 -2.60 19.12 -24.65
C SER A 43 -3.62 17.98 -24.55
N LEU A 44 -4.10 17.45 -25.69
CA LEU A 44 -4.97 16.27 -25.74
C LEU A 44 -4.22 14.96 -25.45
N LEU A 45 -2.88 14.94 -25.54
CA LEU A 45 -2.07 13.77 -25.24
C LEU A 45 -1.41 13.92 -23.87
N VAL A 46 -0.75 15.05 -23.63
CA VAL A 46 -0.10 15.36 -22.36
C VAL A 46 -0.55 16.76 -21.94
N PRO A 47 -1.37 16.90 -20.89
CA PRO A 47 -1.82 18.20 -20.41
C PRO A 47 -0.68 18.97 -19.76
N SER A 48 -0.76 20.31 -19.79
CA SER A 48 0.15 21.15 -19.04
C SER A 48 -0.08 21.01 -17.53
N LEU A 49 0.96 21.27 -16.74
CA LEU A 49 0.86 21.31 -15.27
C LEU A 49 -0.24 22.26 -14.81
N LYS A 50 -0.33 23.47 -15.44
CA LYS A 50 -1.33 24.49 -15.11
C LYS A 50 -2.76 24.00 -15.32
N GLU A 51 -3.04 23.34 -16.45
CA GLU A 51 -4.36 22.76 -16.75
C GLU A 51 -4.73 21.66 -15.77
N THR A 52 -3.78 20.79 -15.45
CA THR A 52 -3.99 19.69 -14.50
C THR A 52 -4.28 20.20 -13.08
N PHE A 53 -3.54 21.19 -12.58
CA PHE A 53 -3.81 21.78 -11.26
C PHE A 53 -5.12 22.57 -11.24
N LYS A 54 -5.49 23.24 -12.34
CA LYS A 54 -6.79 23.89 -12.48
C LYS A 54 -7.92 22.88 -12.44
N ALA A 55 -7.79 21.77 -13.17
CA ALA A 55 -8.76 20.66 -13.17
C ALA A 55 -8.88 20.04 -11.75
N MET A 56 -7.76 19.83 -11.06
CA MET A 56 -7.75 19.33 -9.68
C MET A 56 -8.51 20.26 -8.73
N GLY A 57 -8.34 21.58 -8.86
CA GLY A 57 -9.11 22.57 -8.08
C GLY A 57 -10.62 22.50 -8.36
N GLY A 58 -11.02 22.23 -9.61
CA GLY A 58 -12.41 21.99 -9.99
C GLY A 58 -12.98 20.71 -9.38
N ILE A 59 -12.23 19.62 -9.48
CA ILE A 59 -12.60 18.30 -8.92
C ILE A 59 -12.83 18.40 -7.40
N LEU A 60 -11.96 19.08 -6.67
CA LEU A 60 -12.05 19.22 -5.21
C LEU A 60 -13.26 20.07 -4.75
N ARG A 61 -13.90 20.83 -5.65
CA ARG A 61 -15.13 21.57 -5.37
C ARG A 61 -16.39 20.77 -5.68
N ASP A 62 -16.27 19.66 -6.41
CA ASP A 62 -17.41 18.84 -6.83
C ASP A 62 -17.80 17.86 -5.71
N LYS A 63 -19.07 17.90 -5.29
CA LYS A 63 -19.61 16.95 -4.29
C LYS A 63 -19.64 15.52 -4.82
N ALA A 64 -19.81 15.31 -6.12
CA ALA A 64 -19.82 13.99 -6.74
C ALA A 64 -18.45 13.29 -6.58
N PHE A 65 -17.35 14.07 -6.62
CA PHE A 65 -16.02 13.55 -6.37
C PHE A 65 -15.88 12.90 -4.98
N TYR A 66 -16.36 13.56 -3.93
CA TYR A 66 -16.27 13.00 -2.58
C TYR A 66 -17.05 11.70 -2.42
N THR A 67 -18.20 11.58 -3.08
CA THR A 67 -18.99 10.34 -3.10
C THR A 67 -18.20 9.20 -3.74
N ALA A 68 -17.57 9.46 -4.88
CA ALA A 68 -16.71 8.50 -5.58
C ALA A 68 -15.47 8.14 -4.76
N TYR A 69 -14.81 9.15 -4.18
CA TYR A 69 -13.61 9.02 -3.35
C TYR A 69 -13.84 8.13 -2.12
N PHE A 70 -14.85 8.43 -1.31
CA PHE A 70 -15.15 7.64 -0.12
C PHE A 70 -15.66 6.24 -0.45
N SER A 71 -16.38 6.08 -1.57
CA SER A 71 -16.79 4.76 -2.06
C SER A 71 -15.60 3.87 -2.44
N THR A 72 -14.59 4.43 -3.13
CA THR A 72 -13.32 3.74 -3.44
C THR A 72 -12.55 3.45 -2.16
N LEU A 73 -12.42 4.43 -1.27
CA LEU A 73 -11.70 4.27 0.00
C LEU A 73 -12.33 3.17 0.87
N ALA A 74 -13.64 3.07 0.92
CA ALA A 74 -14.35 1.99 1.61
C ALA A 74 -14.01 0.61 1.01
N ARG A 75 -13.89 0.50 -0.34
CA ARG A 75 -13.45 -0.75 -0.99
C ARG A 75 -12.00 -1.07 -0.68
N VAL A 76 -11.12 -0.06 -0.64
CA VAL A 76 -9.70 -0.19 -0.26
C VAL A 76 -9.58 -0.78 1.14
N PHE A 77 -10.24 -0.17 2.13
CA PHE A 77 -10.23 -0.68 3.50
C PHE A 77 -10.87 -2.05 3.62
N LYS A 78 -11.96 -2.32 2.91
CA LYS A 78 -12.59 -3.63 2.88
C LYS A 78 -11.66 -4.70 2.32
N ALA A 79 -11.03 -4.45 1.18
CA ALA A 79 -10.05 -5.38 0.57
C ALA A 79 -8.88 -5.64 1.51
N PHE A 80 -8.36 -4.59 2.13
CA PHE A 80 -7.26 -4.68 3.08
C PHE A 80 -7.64 -5.52 4.31
N LEU A 81 -8.76 -5.23 4.97
CA LEU A 81 -9.20 -5.95 6.18
C LEU A 81 -9.46 -7.43 5.93
N ILE A 82 -10.13 -7.77 4.82
CA ILE A 82 -10.37 -9.18 4.46
C ILE A 82 -9.08 -9.92 4.06
N SER A 83 -8.00 -9.19 3.71
CA SER A 83 -6.69 -9.78 3.38
C SER A 83 -5.82 -9.96 4.61
N VAL A 84 -5.83 -9.02 5.56
CA VAL A 84 -4.97 -9.02 6.76
C VAL A 84 -5.24 -10.24 7.63
N LEU A 85 -6.51 -10.53 7.93
CA LEU A 85 -6.88 -11.60 8.86
C LEU A 85 -6.42 -12.98 8.39
N PRO A 86 -6.80 -13.47 7.18
CA PRO A 86 -6.35 -14.77 6.72
C PRO A 86 -4.83 -14.82 6.47
N ALA A 87 -4.20 -13.72 6.06
CA ALA A 87 -2.76 -13.65 5.91
C ALA A 87 -2.03 -13.81 7.25
N ALA A 88 -2.51 -13.16 8.31
CA ALA A 88 -1.94 -13.29 9.66
C ALA A 88 -2.13 -14.71 10.20
N VAL A 89 -3.31 -15.28 10.09
CA VAL A 89 -3.59 -16.66 10.53
C VAL A 89 -2.71 -17.66 9.80
N LEU A 90 -2.62 -17.56 8.47
CA LEU A 90 -1.78 -18.46 7.67
C LEU A 90 -0.29 -18.26 7.99
N ALA A 91 0.19 -17.05 8.23
CA ALA A 91 1.57 -16.77 8.62
C ALA A 91 1.91 -17.41 9.97
N VAL A 92 1.03 -17.31 10.96
CA VAL A 92 1.21 -17.95 12.27
C VAL A 92 1.21 -19.48 12.12
N ALA A 93 0.29 -20.06 11.36
CA ALA A 93 0.24 -21.50 11.10
C ALA A 93 1.51 -21.99 10.38
N ALA A 94 1.99 -21.25 9.37
CA ALA A 94 3.21 -21.55 8.63
C ALA A 94 4.48 -21.39 9.49
N TYR A 95 4.48 -20.47 10.44
CA TYR A 95 5.56 -20.33 11.42
C TYR A 95 5.61 -21.51 12.40
N ALA A 96 4.46 -21.95 12.89
CA ALA A 96 4.35 -23.01 13.86
C ALA A 96 4.58 -24.42 13.28
N CYS A 97 4.25 -24.64 12.00
CA CYS A 97 4.19 -25.96 11.37
C CYS A 97 4.88 -25.99 9.99
N VAL A 98 5.92 -26.81 9.85
CA VAL A 98 6.69 -26.93 8.59
C VAL A 98 5.84 -27.43 7.42
N PRO A 99 4.99 -28.47 7.54
CA PRO A 99 4.07 -28.88 6.48
C PRO A 99 3.13 -27.76 6.03
N ALA A 100 2.51 -27.03 6.97
CA ALA A 100 1.66 -25.88 6.66
C ALA A 100 2.40 -24.80 5.87
N ARG A 101 3.67 -24.54 6.23
CA ARG A 101 4.53 -23.57 5.51
C ARG A 101 4.81 -24.02 4.07
N LYS A 102 5.12 -25.31 3.85
CA LYS A 102 5.37 -25.84 2.50
C LYS A 102 4.12 -25.74 1.62
N LEU A 103 2.95 -26.10 2.14
CA LEU A 103 1.67 -25.99 1.43
C LEU A 103 1.33 -24.51 1.13
N ALA A 104 1.45 -23.64 2.14
CA ALA A 104 1.22 -22.21 1.97
C ALA A 104 2.16 -21.60 0.93
N ALA A 105 3.43 -22.00 0.89
CA ALA A 105 4.40 -21.49 -0.08
C ALA A 105 3.97 -21.78 -1.53
N VAL A 106 3.49 -22.99 -1.82
CA VAL A 106 3.00 -23.36 -3.16
C VAL A 106 1.76 -22.54 -3.52
N PHE A 107 0.78 -22.46 -2.61
CA PHE A 107 -0.46 -21.72 -2.83
C PHE A 107 -0.22 -20.22 -3.04
N VAL A 108 0.60 -19.61 -2.18
CA VAL A 108 0.96 -18.18 -2.26
C VAL A 108 1.77 -17.88 -3.53
N SER A 109 2.68 -18.79 -3.93
CA SER A 109 3.42 -18.67 -5.18
C SER A 109 2.50 -18.70 -6.39
N ALA A 110 1.53 -19.61 -6.41
CA ALA A 110 0.52 -19.68 -7.46
C ALA A 110 -0.30 -18.38 -7.55
N LEU A 111 -0.78 -17.84 -6.42
CA LEU A 111 -1.51 -16.58 -6.40
C LEU A 111 -0.68 -15.38 -6.92
N ARG A 112 0.62 -15.36 -6.64
CA ARG A 112 1.53 -14.30 -7.13
C ARG A 112 1.79 -14.36 -8.63
N SER A 113 1.76 -15.55 -9.21
CA SER A 113 1.99 -15.74 -10.65
C SER A 113 0.77 -15.39 -11.50
N LEU A 114 -0.40 -15.19 -10.88
CA LEU A 114 -1.63 -14.89 -11.59
C LEU A 114 -1.62 -13.46 -12.15
N PRO A 115 -1.83 -13.24 -13.46
CA PRO A 115 -1.90 -11.91 -14.03
C PRO A 115 -3.18 -11.19 -13.56
N THR A 116 -3.01 -10.14 -12.76
CA THR A 116 -4.09 -9.41 -12.06
C THR A 116 -5.21 -8.96 -13.01
N MET A 117 -4.85 -8.49 -14.21
CA MET A 117 -5.84 -8.02 -15.20
C MET A 117 -6.66 -9.17 -15.79
N ALA A 118 -6.05 -10.31 -16.08
CA ALA A 118 -6.77 -11.48 -16.59
C ALA A 118 -7.79 -11.99 -15.57
N ILE A 119 -7.37 -12.08 -14.29
CA ILE A 119 -8.27 -12.48 -13.20
C ILE A 119 -9.44 -11.50 -13.04
N LEU A 120 -9.17 -10.19 -13.13
CA LEU A 120 -10.22 -9.19 -13.03
C LEU A 120 -11.31 -9.42 -14.06
N LEU A 121 -10.93 -9.65 -15.33
CA LEU A 121 -11.90 -9.93 -16.40
C LEU A 121 -12.68 -11.23 -16.14
N MET A 122 -12.01 -12.27 -15.65
CA MET A 122 -12.71 -13.51 -15.27
C MET A 122 -13.69 -13.28 -14.11
N ILE A 123 -13.29 -12.53 -13.08
CA ILE A 123 -14.16 -12.23 -11.93
C ILE A 123 -15.37 -11.39 -12.35
N LEU A 124 -15.24 -10.51 -13.34
CA LEU A 124 -16.36 -9.70 -13.84
C LEU A 124 -17.44 -10.55 -14.51
N VAL A 125 -17.11 -11.74 -15.04
CA VAL A 125 -18.11 -12.67 -15.57
C VAL A 125 -18.98 -13.26 -14.45
N TRP A 126 -18.43 -13.48 -13.26
CA TRP A 126 -19.11 -14.12 -12.13
C TRP A 126 -19.57 -13.15 -11.05
N SER A 127 -19.14 -11.90 -11.13
CA SER A 127 -19.36 -10.90 -10.09
C SER A 127 -19.78 -9.55 -10.69
N THR A 128 -20.13 -8.63 -9.81
CA THR A 128 -20.54 -7.28 -10.21
C THR A 128 -19.33 -6.33 -10.26
N PRO A 129 -19.38 -5.26 -11.10
CA PRO A 129 -18.36 -4.22 -11.15
C PRO A 129 -18.04 -3.60 -9.78
N LYS A 130 -19.00 -3.60 -8.84
CA LYS A 130 -18.78 -3.10 -7.47
C LYS A 130 -17.97 -4.04 -6.58
N LYS A 131 -18.06 -5.37 -6.78
CA LYS A 131 -17.40 -6.39 -5.94
C LYS A 131 -16.06 -6.83 -6.51
N ALA A 132 -15.93 -6.90 -7.84
CA ALA A 132 -14.75 -7.37 -8.53
C ALA A 132 -13.44 -6.69 -8.08
N PRO A 133 -13.36 -5.34 -7.92
CA PRO A 133 -12.16 -4.68 -7.46
C PRO A 133 -11.68 -5.15 -6.06
N VAL A 134 -12.62 -5.43 -5.16
CA VAL A 134 -12.30 -5.91 -3.80
C VAL A 134 -11.72 -7.33 -3.83
N ILE A 135 -12.29 -8.22 -4.68
CA ILE A 135 -11.84 -9.60 -4.81
C ILE A 135 -10.43 -9.65 -5.43
N VAL A 136 -10.20 -8.88 -6.48
CA VAL A 136 -8.88 -8.82 -7.14
C VAL A 136 -7.81 -8.24 -6.20
N ALA A 137 -8.16 -7.18 -5.48
CA ALA A 137 -7.27 -6.60 -4.49
C ALA A 137 -6.95 -7.62 -3.39
N PHE A 138 -7.91 -8.36 -2.88
CA PHE A 138 -7.70 -9.45 -1.92
C PHE A 138 -6.69 -10.47 -2.45
N LEU A 139 -6.87 -11.00 -3.66
CA LEU A 139 -5.98 -12.01 -4.26
C LEU A 139 -4.52 -11.54 -4.37
N SER A 140 -4.31 -10.23 -4.57
CA SER A 140 -2.96 -9.65 -4.66
C SER A 140 -2.37 -9.27 -3.30
N LEU A 141 -3.20 -8.75 -2.37
CA LEU A 141 -2.76 -8.31 -1.05
C LEU A 141 -2.47 -9.48 -0.10
N PHE A 142 -3.30 -10.53 -0.16
CA PHE A 142 -3.17 -11.69 0.72
C PHE A 142 -1.76 -12.31 0.66
N PRO A 143 -1.19 -12.67 -0.51
CA PRO A 143 0.15 -13.23 -0.59
C PRO A 143 1.25 -12.24 -0.16
N MET A 144 1.05 -10.94 -0.39
CA MET A 144 1.99 -9.90 0.05
C MET A 144 2.03 -9.83 1.57
N LEU A 145 0.87 -9.69 2.22
CA LEU A 145 0.74 -9.62 3.67
C LEU A 145 1.22 -10.90 4.35
N TYR A 146 0.86 -12.08 3.82
CA TYR A 146 1.33 -13.36 4.34
C TYR A 146 2.86 -13.42 4.42
N THR A 147 3.56 -13.06 3.34
CA THR A 147 5.03 -13.10 3.33
C THR A 147 5.64 -12.04 4.25
N GLY A 148 5.06 -10.84 4.34
CA GLY A 148 5.49 -9.81 5.26
C GLY A 148 5.35 -10.26 6.73
N PHE A 149 4.19 -10.80 7.09
CA PHE A 149 3.94 -11.31 8.45
C PHE A 149 4.80 -12.52 8.80
N LEU A 150 4.97 -13.45 7.86
CA LEU A 150 5.85 -14.60 8.07
C LEU A 150 7.32 -14.16 8.25
N SER A 151 7.78 -13.19 7.46
CA SER A 151 9.12 -12.58 7.62
C SER A 151 9.28 -11.93 8.99
N ALA A 152 8.27 -11.18 9.46
CA ALA A 152 8.26 -10.58 10.78
C ALA A 152 8.35 -11.65 11.90
N LEU A 153 7.65 -12.76 11.76
CA LEU A 153 7.73 -13.87 12.72
C LEU A 153 9.11 -14.55 12.74
N PHE A 154 9.79 -14.66 11.58
CA PHE A 154 11.14 -15.21 11.50
C PHE A 154 12.23 -14.24 11.96
N SER A 155 11.96 -12.95 12.02
CA SER A 155 12.92 -11.94 12.50
C SER A 155 13.11 -11.93 14.03
N ILE A 156 12.32 -12.71 14.78
CA ILE A 156 12.43 -12.82 16.24
C ILE A 156 13.77 -13.48 16.60
N ASP A 157 14.59 -12.78 17.40
CA ASP A 157 15.91 -13.27 17.83
C ASP A 157 15.79 -14.57 18.65
N GLU A 158 16.59 -15.58 18.29
CA GLU A 158 16.65 -16.89 18.95
C GLU A 158 16.99 -16.78 20.44
N LYS A 159 17.72 -15.73 20.87
CA LYS A 159 18.03 -15.47 22.28
C LYS A 159 16.77 -15.37 23.13
N TYR A 160 15.77 -14.64 22.64
CA TYR A 160 14.50 -14.50 23.37
C TYR A 160 13.73 -15.83 23.44
N LYS A 161 13.79 -16.63 22.38
CA LYS A 161 13.17 -17.96 22.37
C LYS A 161 13.83 -18.89 23.40
N HIS A 162 15.17 -18.81 23.53
CA HIS A 162 15.91 -19.57 24.54
C HIS A 162 15.57 -19.15 25.97
N VAL A 163 15.52 -17.85 26.24
CA VAL A 163 15.12 -17.31 27.56
C VAL A 163 13.73 -17.84 27.94
N CYS A 164 12.76 -17.78 27.03
CA CYS A 164 11.42 -18.30 27.30
C CYS A 164 11.37 -19.81 27.57
N LYS A 165 12.29 -20.59 26.98
CA LYS A 165 12.41 -22.04 27.25
C LYS A 165 12.99 -22.27 28.63
N VAL A 166 14.09 -21.59 29.00
CA VAL A 166 14.77 -21.75 30.28
C VAL A 166 13.84 -21.40 31.45
N PHE A 167 13.08 -20.29 31.33
CA PHE A 167 12.15 -19.85 32.38
C PHE A 167 10.76 -20.49 32.27
N CYS A 168 10.56 -21.49 31.42
CA CYS A 168 9.28 -22.18 31.22
C CYS A 168 8.09 -21.23 31.07
N VAL A 169 8.27 -20.11 30.34
CA VAL A 169 7.24 -19.08 30.18
C VAL A 169 6.01 -19.68 29.48
N PRO A 170 4.79 -19.56 30.06
CA PRO A 170 3.58 -20.11 29.47
C PRO A 170 3.29 -19.46 28.10
N TRP A 171 2.68 -20.22 27.19
CA TRP A 171 2.54 -19.86 25.78
C TRP A 171 1.84 -18.50 25.57
N HIS A 172 0.79 -18.20 26.32
CA HIS A 172 0.07 -16.92 26.22
C HIS A 172 0.94 -15.72 26.57
N LYS A 173 1.75 -15.81 27.64
CA LYS A 173 2.72 -14.75 28.00
C LYS A 173 3.83 -14.62 26.98
N ARG A 174 4.27 -15.72 26.37
CA ARG A 174 5.26 -15.72 25.29
C ARG A 174 4.72 -15.02 24.04
N VAL A 175 3.47 -15.29 23.65
CA VAL A 175 2.86 -14.68 22.46
C VAL A 175 2.60 -13.19 22.70
N PHE A 176 1.83 -12.84 23.74
CA PHE A 176 1.41 -11.46 23.96
C PHE A 176 2.49 -10.56 24.59
N GLY A 177 3.36 -11.11 25.42
CA GLY A 177 4.41 -10.36 26.10
C GLY A 177 5.74 -10.27 25.34
N MET A 178 5.99 -11.16 24.38
CA MET A 178 7.27 -11.21 23.67
C MET A 178 7.10 -11.20 22.13
N TYR A 179 6.39 -12.15 21.55
CA TYR A 179 6.33 -12.26 20.10
C TYR A 179 5.59 -11.08 19.50
N LEU A 180 4.37 -10.80 19.96
CA LEU A 180 3.53 -9.75 19.40
C LEU A 180 4.19 -8.36 19.48
N PRO A 181 4.76 -7.90 20.62
CA PRO A 181 5.47 -6.63 20.67
C PRO A 181 6.67 -6.55 19.72
N GLN A 182 7.44 -7.63 19.58
CA GLN A 182 8.63 -7.63 18.70
C GLN A 182 8.30 -7.59 17.23
N ILE A 183 7.24 -8.29 16.79
CA ILE A 183 6.85 -8.32 15.38
C ILE A 183 5.96 -7.12 14.98
N ALA A 184 5.29 -6.49 15.94
CA ALA A 184 4.31 -5.44 15.68
C ALA A 184 4.86 -4.29 14.83
N PRO A 185 6.05 -3.72 15.06
CA PRO A 185 6.58 -2.64 14.23
C PRO A 185 6.76 -3.04 12.78
N GLN A 186 7.32 -4.23 12.53
CA GLN A 186 7.51 -4.74 11.17
C GLN A 186 6.17 -5.10 10.52
N ALA A 187 5.28 -5.80 11.21
CA ALA A 187 3.96 -6.16 10.71
C ALA A 187 3.12 -4.92 10.37
N LEU A 188 3.22 -3.85 11.15
CA LEU A 188 2.55 -2.58 10.87
C LEU A 188 3.14 -1.87 9.64
N ARG A 189 4.46 -1.89 9.45
CA ARG A 189 5.09 -1.35 8.23
C ARG A 189 4.65 -2.10 6.97
N GLU A 190 4.65 -3.43 7.02
CA GLU A 190 4.14 -4.27 5.93
C GLU A 190 2.66 -3.98 5.65
N SER A 191 1.86 -3.81 6.71
CA SER A 191 0.45 -3.44 6.58
C SER A 191 0.26 -2.05 5.98
N ALA A 192 1.11 -1.08 6.33
CA ALA A 192 1.06 0.28 5.77
C ALA A 192 1.35 0.28 4.27
N GLY A 193 2.41 -0.42 3.85
CA GLY A 193 2.75 -0.58 2.43
C GLY A 193 1.64 -1.32 1.65
N ALA A 194 1.07 -2.37 2.24
CA ALA A 194 -0.04 -3.11 1.64
C ALA A 194 -1.31 -2.24 1.51
N LEU A 195 -1.60 -1.39 2.50
CA LEU A 195 -2.74 -0.47 2.45
C LEU A 195 -2.56 0.57 1.33
N ALA A 196 -1.39 1.17 1.19
CA ALA A 196 -1.07 2.08 0.10
C ALA A 196 -1.16 1.38 -1.27
N PHE A 197 -0.62 0.18 -1.38
CA PHE A 197 -0.69 -0.63 -2.60
C PHE A 197 -2.13 -1.02 -2.95
N SER A 198 -3.00 -1.22 -1.96
CA SER A 198 -4.42 -1.54 -2.18
C SER A 198 -5.17 -0.41 -2.89
N VAL A 199 -4.81 0.86 -2.67
CA VAL A 199 -5.38 1.99 -3.42
C VAL A 199 -5.15 1.83 -4.91
N LYS A 200 -3.91 1.54 -5.31
CA LYS A 200 -3.53 1.31 -6.71
C LYS A 200 -4.32 0.14 -7.30
N LEU A 201 -4.39 -0.98 -6.60
CA LEU A 201 -5.09 -2.18 -7.08
C LEU A 201 -6.58 -1.95 -7.27
N VAL A 202 -7.24 -1.37 -6.26
CA VAL A 202 -8.69 -1.12 -6.30
C VAL A 202 -9.03 -0.13 -7.41
N VAL A 203 -8.32 1.01 -7.50
CA VAL A 203 -8.59 2.01 -8.53
C VAL A 203 -8.34 1.46 -9.93
N SER A 204 -7.23 0.73 -10.15
CA SER A 204 -6.96 0.09 -11.45
C SER A 204 -8.07 -0.90 -11.84
N ALA A 205 -8.54 -1.69 -10.87
CA ALA A 205 -9.64 -2.62 -11.11
C ALA A 205 -10.98 -1.91 -11.35
N GLU A 206 -11.27 -0.79 -10.67
CA GLU A 206 -12.45 0.04 -10.88
C GLU A 206 -12.46 0.67 -12.28
N VAL A 207 -11.29 1.12 -12.79
CA VAL A 207 -11.15 1.65 -14.16
C VAL A 207 -11.57 0.60 -15.17
N VAL A 208 -11.02 -0.61 -15.08
CA VAL A 208 -11.30 -1.70 -16.02
C VAL A 208 -12.74 -2.22 -15.88
N ALA A 209 -13.22 -2.33 -14.64
CA ALA A 209 -14.59 -2.77 -14.35
C ALA A 209 -15.65 -1.69 -14.66
N ASN A 210 -15.24 -0.48 -15.02
CA ASN A 210 -16.12 0.69 -15.20
C ASN A 210 -17.09 0.85 -14.01
N THR A 211 -16.53 0.86 -12.80
CA THR A 211 -17.34 0.86 -11.57
C THR A 211 -18.02 2.21 -11.36
N PHE A 212 -19.35 2.22 -11.32
CA PHE A 212 -20.13 3.44 -11.12
C PHE A 212 -19.89 4.06 -9.72
N LYS A 213 -19.83 5.40 -9.66
CA LYS A 213 -19.55 6.19 -8.43
C LYS A 213 -18.27 5.71 -7.74
N SER A 214 -17.16 5.69 -8.47
CA SER A 214 -15.83 5.36 -7.95
C SER A 214 -14.78 6.26 -8.57
N MET A 215 -13.59 6.34 -7.92
CA MET A 215 -12.43 7.06 -8.46
C MET A 215 -12.00 6.47 -9.82
N GLY A 216 -11.94 5.15 -9.92
CA GLY A 216 -11.60 4.47 -11.17
C GLY A 216 -12.64 4.72 -12.26
N GLY A 217 -13.94 4.73 -11.92
CA GLY A 217 -15.01 5.06 -12.86
C GLY A 217 -14.93 6.50 -13.38
N THR A 218 -14.60 7.46 -12.51
CA THR A 218 -14.40 8.87 -12.95
C THR A 218 -13.15 9.04 -13.81
N ILE A 219 -12.08 8.28 -13.57
CA ILE A 219 -10.90 8.24 -14.45
C ILE A 219 -11.26 7.66 -15.82
N GLN A 220 -12.03 6.57 -15.85
CA GLN A 220 -12.50 5.96 -17.11
C GLN A 220 -13.43 6.90 -17.90
N GLU A 221 -14.30 7.64 -17.21
CA GLU A 221 -15.15 8.67 -17.80
C GLU A 221 -14.31 9.78 -18.45
N ALA A 222 -13.33 10.33 -17.71
CA ALA A 222 -12.41 11.35 -18.24
C ALA A 222 -11.65 10.85 -19.48
N LYS A 223 -11.25 9.56 -19.51
CA LYS A 223 -10.64 8.92 -20.69
C LYS A 223 -11.59 8.88 -21.87
N ILE A 224 -12.85 8.49 -21.68
CA ILE A 224 -13.86 8.38 -22.76
C ILE A 224 -14.12 9.76 -23.37
N TYR A 225 -14.18 10.81 -22.56
CA TYR A 225 -14.39 12.19 -23.03
C TYR A 225 -13.09 12.89 -23.48
N LEU A 226 -11.94 12.20 -23.46
CA LEU A 226 -10.62 12.76 -23.79
C LEU A 226 -10.25 14.01 -22.94
N ASP A 227 -10.80 14.09 -21.72
CA ASP A 227 -10.47 15.13 -20.74
C ASP A 227 -9.17 14.76 -20.02
N MET A 228 -8.04 14.95 -20.70
CA MET A 228 -6.72 14.59 -20.17
C MET A 228 -6.34 15.36 -18.91
N PRO A 229 -6.60 16.68 -18.80
CA PRO A 229 -6.33 17.40 -17.54
C PRO A 229 -7.05 16.80 -16.33
N ARG A 230 -8.32 16.41 -16.50
CA ARG A 230 -9.12 15.74 -15.45
C ARG A 230 -8.60 14.36 -15.12
N MET A 231 -8.24 13.57 -16.12
CA MET A 231 -7.68 12.22 -15.94
C MET A 231 -6.35 12.26 -15.17
N PHE A 232 -5.45 13.16 -15.52
CA PHE A 232 -4.17 13.35 -14.84
C PHE A 232 -4.37 13.86 -13.40
N ALA A 233 -5.26 14.83 -13.18
CA ALA A 233 -5.60 15.35 -11.86
C ALA A 233 -6.15 14.26 -10.93
N LEU A 234 -7.09 13.42 -11.41
CA LEU A 234 -7.62 12.29 -10.66
C LEU A 234 -6.53 11.26 -10.33
N THR A 235 -5.64 10.98 -11.27
CA THR A 235 -4.50 10.06 -11.05
C THR A 235 -3.56 10.60 -9.97
N LEU A 236 -3.25 11.89 -9.99
CA LEU A 236 -2.47 12.53 -8.93
C LEU A 236 -3.14 12.42 -7.56
N LEU A 237 -4.46 12.63 -7.48
CA LEU A 237 -5.22 12.48 -6.24
C LEU A 237 -5.18 11.05 -5.71
N VAL A 238 -5.21 10.05 -6.59
CA VAL A 238 -5.04 8.63 -6.21
C VAL A 238 -3.65 8.36 -5.64
N VAL A 239 -2.60 8.87 -6.30
CA VAL A 239 -1.21 8.76 -5.82
C VAL A 239 -1.05 9.43 -4.46
N LEU A 240 -1.55 10.65 -4.30
CA LEU A 240 -1.52 11.36 -3.02
C LEU A 240 -2.25 10.59 -1.91
N THR A 241 -3.41 9.99 -2.22
CA THR A 241 -4.14 9.15 -1.27
C THR A 241 -3.28 7.96 -0.80
N GLY A 242 -2.62 7.26 -1.72
CA GLY A 242 -1.72 6.16 -1.39
C GLY A 242 -0.57 6.61 -0.49
N LEU A 243 0.09 7.71 -0.83
CA LEU A 243 1.19 8.30 -0.03
C LEU A 243 0.74 8.72 1.37
N ILE A 244 -0.44 9.32 1.51
CA ILE A 244 -1.00 9.70 2.81
C ILE A 244 -1.25 8.47 3.67
N LEU A 245 -1.89 7.43 3.12
CA LEU A 245 -2.16 6.20 3.85
C LEU A 245 -0.88 5.47 4.27
N GLU A 246 0.12 5.41 3.41
CA GLU A 246 1.43 4.84 3.72
C GLU A 246 2.13 5.61 4.83
N THR A 247 2.15 6.92 4.74
CA THR A 247 2.79 7.79 5.74
C THR A 247 2.11 7.66 7.09
N LEU A 248 0.77 7.69 7.14
CA LEU A 248 0.01 7.49 8.36
C LEU A 248 0.28 6.11 8.98
N GLY A 249 0.29 5.05 8.17
CA GLY A 249 0.59 3.70 8.63
C GLY A 249 2.02 3.58 9.17
N ASN A 250 3.00 4.21 8.51
CA ASN A 250 4.39 4.22 8.98
C ASN A 250 4.57 5.00 10.29
N ILE A 251 3.82 6.09 10.50
CA ILE A 251 3.80 6.82 11.77
C ILE A 251 3.30 5.91 12.90
N VAL A 252 2.24 5.13 12.66
CA VAL A 252 1.72 4.16 13.63
C VAL A 252 2.76 3.07 13.93
N ALA A 253 3.44 2.56 12.91
CA ALA A 253 4.51 1.57 13.07
C ALA A 253 5.70 2.11 13.90
N LEU A 254 6.11 3.35 13.67
CA LEU A 254 7.16 4.03 14.45
C LEU A 254 6.74 4.25 15.92
N ALA A 255 5.48 4.59 16.16
CA ALA A 255 4.95 4.72 17.52
C ALA A 255 4.96 3.36 18.27
N ALA A 256 4.64 2.26 17.58
CA ALA A 256 4.73 0.92 18.13
C ALA A 256 6.19 0.53 18.45
N GLU A 257 7.15 0.87 17.58
CA GLU A 257 8.57 0.60 17.81
C GLU A 257 9.12 1.29 19.06
N ARG A 258 8.68 2.53 19.32
CA ARG A 258 9.10 3.30 20.52
C ARG A 258 8.58 2.70 21.83
N ARG A 259 7.51 1.93 21.81
CA ARG A 259 6.96 1.26 23.01
C ARG A 259 7.67 -0.06 23.33
N VAL A 260 8.39 -0.62 22.37
CA VAL A 260 9.11 -1.90 22.52
C VAL A 260 10.56 -1.70 22.94
N LYS A 261 11.12 -0.52 22.71
CA LYS A 261 12.45 -0.09 23.21
C LYS A 261 12.36 0.48 24.60
#